data_ef89e3511c2b95fecf089fef4a94609b
#
_entry.id   ef89e3511c2b95fecf089fef4a94609b
#
_cell.length_a   1.000
_cell.length_b   1.000
_cell.length_c   1.000
_cell.angle_alpha   90.00
_cell.angle_beta   90.00
_cell.angle_gamma   90.00
#
_symmetry.space_group_name_H-M   'P 1'
#
loop_
_entity.id
_entity.type
_entity.pdbx_description
1 polymer ?
#
loop_
_entity_poly.entity_id
_entity_poly.type
_entity_poly.pdbx_seq_one_letter_code
_entity_poly.pdbx_strand_id
1 'polypeptide(L)'
;MYKRILPALIVVACLFGVYLLATGLPERPKEEELAEGQEMLKISATNFSFDQTEYRVKAGTTYVLSYSNKLGNHGAEIADLNINLTKDNPRAEVTFDTPGEYEMHCSIMCGQGHGDMVAKIIVE
;
A
#
# COMPACT_ATOMS: atom_id res chain seq x y z
N MET A 1 20.58 30.18 -40.82
CA MET A 1 20.65 29.91 -39.36
C MET A 1 20.00 28.59 -38.96
N TYR A 2 18.79 28.26 -39.39
CA TYR A 2 18.08 27.01 -39.03
C TYR A 2 18.80 25.72 -39.45
N LYS A 3 19.53 25.71 -40.53
CA LYS A 3 20.16 24.49 -41.10
C LYS A 3 21.24 23.86 -40.17
N ARG A 4 21.76 24.60 -39.20
CA ARG A 4 22.76 24.08 -38.25
C ARG A 4 22.22 23.87 -36.84
N ILE A 5 21.09 24.49 -36.50
CA ILE A 5 20.48 24.40 -35.18
C ILE A 5 19.71 23.09 -35.02
N LEU A 6 19.02 22.68 -36.08
CA LEU A 6 18.20 21.47 -36.05
C LEU A 6 19.02 20.18 -35.74
N PRO A 7 20.16 19.93 -36.46
CA PRO A 7 20.98 18.76 -36.16
C PRO A 7 21.62 18.83 -34.76
N ALA A 8 21.98 20.04 -34.28
CA ALA A 8 22.50 20.19 -32.91
C ALA A 8 21.45 19.83 -31.83
N LEU A 9 20.22 20.23 -32.01
CA LEU A 9 19.11 19.86 -31.11
C LEU A 9 18.85 18.36 -31.07
N ILE A 10 18.93 17.70 -32.22
CA ILE A 10 18.74 16.22 -32.28
C ILE A 10 19.89 15.54 -31.54
N VAL A 11 21.10 15.95 -31.70
CA VAL A 11 22.26 15.38 -30.99
C VAL A 11 22.10 15.54 -29.47
N VAL A 12 21.71 16.73 -29.01
CA VAL A 12 21.48 16.99 -27.57
C VAL A 12 20.35 16.11 -27.05
N ALA A 13 19.25 15.96 -27.78
CA ALA A 13 18.15 15.09 -27.37
C ALA A 13 18.55 13.61 -27.33
N CYS A 14 19.36 13.14 -28.27
CA CYS A 14 19.89 11.78 -28.26
C CYS A 14 20.84 11.54 -27.09
N LEU A 15 21.77 12.48 -26.82
CA LEU A 15 22.67 12.39 -25.67
C LEU A 15 21.92 12.40 -24.34
N PHE A 16 20.87 13.22 -24.23
CA PHE A 16 20.02 13.25 -23.05
C PHE A 16 19.24 11.93 -22.88
N GLY A 17 18.74 11.36 -23.97
CA GLY A 17 18.09 10.04 -23.96
C GLY A 17 19.05 8.93 -23.52
N VAL A 18 20.26 8.92 -24.04
CA VAL A 18 21.30 7.93 -23.63
C VAL A 18 21.69 8.14 -22.16
N TYR A 19 21.80 9.39 -21.72
CA TYR A 19 22.08 9.72 -20.32
C TYR A 19 20.99 9.17 -19.40
N LEU A 20 19.71 9.34 -19.73
CA LEU A 20 18.58 8.77 -18.97
C LEU A 20 18.59 7.25 -18.95
N LEU A 21 18.97 6.60 -20.05
CA LEU A 21 19.11 5.14 -20.10
C LEU A 21 20.30 4.64 -19.29
N ALA A 22 21.39 5.38 -19.28
CA ALA A 22 22.62 5.00 -18.55
C ALA A 22 22.54 5.26 -17.04
N THR A 23 21.84 6.34 -16.62
CA THR A 23 21.64 6.65 -15.20
C THR A 23 20.48 5.88 -14.56
N GLY A 24 19.73 5.15 -15.38
CA GLY A 24 18.54 4.43 -14.97
C GLY A 24 17.30 5.33 -14.86
N LEU A 25 16.18 4.81 -15.27
CA LEU A 25 14.89 5.37 -14.89
C LEU A 25 14.78 5.27 -13.35
N PRO A 26 14.09 6.21 -12.70
CA PRO A 26 13.81 6.05 -11.29
C PRO A 26 13.24 4.66 -11.07
N GLU A 27 13.93 3.88 -10.24
CA GLU A 27 13.48 2.52 -9.93
C GLU A 27 12.03 2.58 -9.48
N ARG A 28 11.21 1.74 -10.08
CA ARG A 28 9.87 1.50 -9.53
C ARG A 28 10.07 1.15 -8.06
N PRO A 29 9.23 1.67 -7.16
CA PRO A 29 9.27 1.23 -5.77
C PRO A 29 9.33 -0.30 -5.80
N LYS A 30 10.39 -0.84 -5.22
CA LYS A 30 10.57 -2.29 -5.14
C LYS A 30 9.30 -2.85 -4.54
N GLU A 31 8.60 -3.68 -5.30
CA GLU A 31 7.63 -4.57 -4.69
C GLU A 31 8.45 -5.38 -3.69
N GLU A 32 8.21 -5.15 -2.40
CA GLU A 32 8.96 -5.84 -1.38
C GLU A 32 8.73 -7.32 -1.56
N GLU A 33 9.83 -8.03 -1.73
CA GLU A 33 9.83 -9.47 -1.83
C GLU A 33 9.26 -10.04 -0.54
N LEU A 34 8.08 -10.63 -0.66
CA LEU A 34 7.49 -11.44 0.40
C LEU A 34 8.34 -12.69 0.56
N ALA A 35 8.52 -13.14 1.80
CA ALA A 35 9.15 -14.42 2.05
C ALA A 35 8.30 -15.55 1.43
N GLU A 36 8.92 -16.67 1.15
CA GLU A 36 8.24 -17.83 0.59
C GLU A 36 7.08 -18.27 1.50
N GLY A 37 5.87 -18.42 0.95
CA GLY A 37 4.67 -18.78 1.69
C GLY A 37 3.92 -17.62 2.34
N GLN A 38 4.37 -16.37 2.16
CA GLN A 38 3.67 -15.18 2.62
C GLN A 38 2.84 -14.56 1.49
N GLU A 39 1.70 -13.99 1.85
CA GLU A 39 0.87 -13.18 0.95
C GLU A 39 0.75 -11.76 1.48
N MET A 40 0.57 -10.81 0.59
CA MET A 40 0.37 -9.41 0.97
C MET A 40 -1.11 -9.06 0.96
N LEU A 41 -1.59 -8.52 2.08
CA LEU A 41 -2.92 -7.92 2.17
C LEU A 41 -2.78 -6.40 2.22
N LYS A 42 -3.19 -5.74 1.15
CA LYS A 42 -3.16 -4.28 1.04
C LYS A 42 -4.45 -3.69 1.61
N ILE A 43 -4.31 -2.78 2.54
CA ILE A 43 -5.40 -2.06 3.20
C ILE A 43 -5.20 -0.58 2.93
N SER A 44 -6.19 0.07 2.34
CA SER A 44 -6.13 1.51 2.08
C SER A 44 -7.28 2.22 2.80
N ALA A 45 -6.96 3.32 3.46
CA ALA A 45 -7.94 4.20 4.06
C ALA A 45 -8.12 5.45 3.21
N THR A 46 -9.35 5.81 3.00
CA THR A 46 -9.77 7.05 2.35
C THR A 46 -10.67 7.84 3.29
N ASN A 47 -11.31 8.87 2.79
CA ASN A 47 -12.16 9.72 3.61
C ASN A 47 -13.31 8.93 4.26
N PHE A 48 -13.15 8.58 5.54
CA PHE A 48 -14.07 7.82 6.40
C PHE A 48 -14.45 6.41 5.91
N SER A 49 -13.62 5.79 5.09
CA SER A 49 -13.83 4.42 4.65
C SER A 49 -12.52 3.70 4.31
N PHE A 50 -12.53 2.39 4.43
CA PHE A 50 -11.50 1.53 3.84
C PHE A 50 -11.83 1.27 2.38
N ASP A 51 -10.84 0.85 1.60
CA ASP A 51 -11.02 0.53 0.18
C ASP A 51 -11.95 -0.66 -0.06
N GLN A 52 -12.07 -1.55 0.93
CA GLN A 52 -13.01 -2.67 0.92
C GLN A 52 -13.72 -2.77 2.26
N THR A 53 -14.94 -3.26 2.25
CA THR A 53 -15.71 -3.56 3.47
C THR A 53 -15.39 -4.93 4.04
N GLU A 54 -14.92 -5.85 3.20
CA GLU A 54 -14.53 -7.20 3.57
C GLU A 54 -13.23 -7.59 2.87
N TYR A 55 -12.30 -8.13 3.63
CA TYR A 55 -11.06 -8.73 3.15
C TYR A 55 -11.11 -10.23 3.40
N ARG A 56 -10.91 -11.03 2.37
CA ARG A 56 -10.90 -12.48 2.47
C ARG A 56 -9.49 -13.02 2.48
N VAL A 57 -9.19 -13.84 3.47
CA VAL A 57 -7.88 -14.46 3.66
C VAL A 57 -8.04 -15.95 3.94
N LYS A 58 -6.97 -16.70 3.71
CA LYS A 58 -6.95 -18.14 3.95
C LYS A 58 -6.38 -18.46 5.32
N ALA A 59 -7.03 -19.35 6.07
CA ALA A 59 -6.51 -19.87 7.32
C ALA A 59 -5.19 -20.63 7.09
N GLY A 60 -4.27 -20.50 8.04
CA GLY A 60 -2.94 -21.12 7.98
C GLY A 60 -1.92 -20.42 7.09
N THR A 61 -2.29 -19.31 6.46
CA THR A 61 -1.38 -18.50 5.63
C THR A 61 -0.91 -17.29 6.41
N THR A 62 0.38 -16.98 6.29
CA THR A 62 0.96 -15.76 6.87
C THR A 62 0.78 -14.60 5.90
N TYR A 63 0.19 -13.53 6.38
CA TYR A 63 -0.03 -12.30 5.62
C TYR A 63 0.84 -11.17 6.13
N VAL A 64 1.39 -10.40 5.20
CA VAL A 64 1.97 -9.10 5.50
C VAL A 64 0.91 -8.05 5.21
N LEU A 65 0.38 -7.45 6.27
CA LEU A 65 -0.58 -6.36 6.15
C LEU A 65 0.16 -5.09 5.76
N SER A 66 -0.26 -4.45 4.69
CA SER A 66 0.30 -3.19 4.21
C SER A 66 -0.78 -2.13 4.19
N TYR A 67 -0.62 -1.13 5.05
CA TYR A 67 -1.56 -0.03 5.20
C TYR A 67 -1.12 1.19 4.40
N SER A 68 -2.06 1.82 3.73
CA SER A 68 -1.85 3.07 3.00
C SER A 68 -2.97 4.07 3.30
N ASN A 69 -2.59 5.24 3.78
CA ASN A 69 -3.54 6.32 4.01
C ASN A 69 -3.61 7.23 2.77
N LYS A 70 -4.74 7.30 2.12
CA LYS A 70 -4.95 8.07 0.89
C LYS A 70 -5.44 9.49 1.17
N LEU A 71 -6.42 9.64 2.04
CA LEU A 71 -7.03 10.92 2.41
C LEU A 71 -7.31 10.97 3.91
N GLY A 72 -7.01 12.11 4.52
CA GLY A 72 -7.23 12.33 5.93
C GLY A 72 -6.17 11.70 6.81
N ASN A 73 -6.46 11.54 8.08
CA ASN A 73 -5.58 10.90 9.07
C ASN A 73 -6.34 9.73 9.70
N HIS A 74 -6.04 8.54 9.26
CA HIS A 74 -6.70 7.31 9.66
C HIS A 74 -5.70 6.27 10.12
N GLY A 75 -6.17 5.27 10.82
CA GLY A 75 -5.44 4.06 11.16
C GLY A 75 -6.31 2.84 10.92
N ALA A 76 -5.75 1.66 11.04
CA ALA A 76 -6.48 0.40 10.97
C ALA A 76 -6.09 -0.45 12.16
N GLU A 77 -7.03 -0.72 13.04
CA GLU A 77 -6.84 -1.54 14.21
C GLU A 77 -7.66 -2.84 14.13
N ILE A 78 -6.99 -3.94 14.39
CA ILE A 78 -7.62 -5.24 14.54
C ILE A 78 -7.40 -5.64 16.01
N ALA A 79 -8.37 -5.30 16.85
CA ALA A 79 -8.23 -5.43 18.31
C ALA A 79 -8.01 -6.88 18.74
N ASP A 80 -8.68 -7.84 18.11
CA ASP A 80 -8.56 -9.26 18.41
C ASP A 80 -7.15 -9.82 18.21
N LEU A 81 -6.37 -9.17 17.34
CA LEU A 81 -5.00 -9.56 17.02
C LEU A 81 -3.97 -8.61 17.62
N ASN A 82 -4.41 -7.58 18.34
CA ASN A 82 -3.57 -6.53 18.89
C ASN A 82 -2.67 -5.86 17.81
N ILE A 83 -3.22 -5.66 16.64
CA ILE A 83 -2.56 -5.03 15.49
C ILE A 83 -3.12 -3.63 15.31
N ASN A 84 -2.24 -2.64 15.22
CA ASN A 84 -2.59 -1.26 14.91
C ASN A 84 -1.69 -0.73 13.79
N LEU A 85 -2.28 -0.53 12.63
CA LEU A 85 -1.61 0.01 11.46
C LEU A 85 -1.88 1.50 11.35
N THR A 86 -0.81 2.26 11.26
CA THR A 86 -0.86 3.72 11.13
C THR A 86 0.10 4.18 10.03
N LYS A 87 0.09 5.46 9.75
CA LYS A 87 1.04 6.07 8.82
C LYS A 87 2.50 5.85 9.26
N ASP A 88 2.75 5.85 10.57
CA ASP A 88 4.09 5.66 11.14
C ASP A 88 4.47 4.18 11.29
N ASN A 89 3.46 3.30 11.38
CA ASN A 89 3.63 1.85 11.44
C ASN A 89 2.71 1.15 10.43
N PRO A 90 3.04 1.23 9.12
CA PRO A 90 2.13 0.80 8.07
C PRO A 90 2.12 -0.69 7.79
N ARG A 91 2.87 -1.49 8.56
CA ARG A 91 3.05 -2.91 8.29
C ARG A 91 2.96 -3.76 9.53
N ALA A 92 2.37 -4.94 9.35
CA ALA A 92 2.37 -5.98 10.37
C ALA A 92 2.33 -7.35 9.68
N GLU A 93 3.00 -8.31 10.28
CA GLU A 93 2.93 -9.70 9.86
C GLU A 93 1.97 -10.46 10.78
N VAL A 94 1.05 -11.23 10.22
CA VAL A 94 0.09 -12.00 10.97
C VAL A 94 -0.24 -13.31 10.28
N THR A 95 -0.37 -14.37 11.06
CA THR A 95 -0.86 -15.66 10.60
C THR A 95 -2.27 -15.88 11.16
N PHE A 96 -3.22 -16.09 10.26
CA PHE A 96 -4.60 -16.40 10.65
C PHE A 96 -4.77 -17.92 10.76
N ASP A 97 -4.64 -18.45 11.96
CA ASP A 97 -4.68 -19.91 12.17
C ASP A 97 -6.11 -20.47 12.25
N THR A 98 -7.05 -19.63 12.66
CA THR A 98 -8.43 -20.06 12.91
C THR A 98 -9.38 -19.34 11.96
N PRO A 99 -10.27 -20.08 11.25
CA PRO A 99 -11.34 -19.47 10.48
C PRO A 99 -12.28 -18.64 11.36
N GLY A 100 -12.77 -17.54 10.83
CA GLY A 100 -13.65 -16.63 11.54
C GLY A 100 -13.65 -15.22 10.94
N GLU A 101 -14.30 -14.31 11.64
CA GLU A 101 -14.36 -12.90 11.26
C GLU A 101 -13.60 -12.06 12.29
N TYR A 102 -12.75 -11.16 11.79
CA TYR A 102 -12.05 -10.16 12.59
C TYR A 102 -12.52 -8.78 12.18
N GLU A 103 -12.92 -7.97 13.13
CA GLU A 103 -13.31 -6.59 12.88
C GLU A 103 -12.09 -5.68 12.85
N MET A 104 -12.04 -4.83 11.85
CA MET A 104 -11.04 -3.79 11.68
C MET A 104 -11.72 -2.43 11.70
N HIS A 105 -11.23 -1.52 12.51
CA HIS A 105 -11.77 -0.18 12.61
C HIS A 105 -10.68 0.88 12.63
N CYS A 106 -11.08 2.14 12.42
CA CYS A 106 -10.16 3.26 12.49
C CYS A 106 -9.70 3.48 13.92
N SER A 107 -8.39 3.46 14.14
CA SER A 107 -7.77 3.64 15.47
C SER A 107 -7.50 5.10 15.83
N ILE A 108 -7.59 6.01 14.84
CA ILE A 108 -7.31 7.43 15.01
C ILE A 108 -8.61 8.21 14.88
N MET A 109 -8.86 9.13 15.81
CA MET A 109 -10.02 10.02 15.72
C MET A 109 -9.93 10.87 14.45
N CYS A 110 -10.64 10.49 13.41
CA CYS A 110 -10.54 11.08 12.08
C CYS A 110 -11.68 12.05 11.74
N GLY A 111 -12.62 12.27 12.66
CA GLY A 111 -13.75 13.19 12.51
C GLY A 111 -15.10 12.52 12.67
N GLN A 112 -16.15 13.07 12.06
CA GLN A 112 -17.54 12.62 12.25
C GLN A 112 -17.81 11.19 11.76
N GLY A 113 -17.08 10.72 10.75
CA GLY A 113 -17.21 9.36 10.21
C GLY A 113 -16.36 8.31 10.90
N HIS A 114 -15.66 8.64 11.99
CA HIS A 114 -14.75 7.73 12.69
C HIS A 114 -15.44 6.44 13.16
N GLY A 115 -16.60 6.54 13.74
CA GLY A 115 -17.36 5.38 14.24
C GLY A 115 -17.92 4.48 13.15
N ASP A 116 -18.07 4.98 11.94
CA ASP A 116 -18.60 4.24 10.80
C ASP A 116 -17.50 3.61 9.92
N MET A 117 -16.24 3.92 10.22
CA MET A 117 -15.08 3.40 9.49
C MET A 117 -14.69 2.01 9.99
N VAL A 118 -15.41 1.01 9.51
CA VAL A 118 -15.28 -0.39 9.89
C VAL A 118 -15.16 -1.27 8.66
N ALA A 119 -14.32 -2.28 8.74
CA ALA A 119 -14.20 -3.36 7.77
C ALA A 119 -14.05 -4.70 8.49
N LYS A 120 -14.16 -5.80 7.75
CA LYS A 120 -14.00 -7.15 8.30
C LYS A 120 -12.94 -7.91 7.55
N ILE A 121 -12.19 -8.72 8.27
CA ILE A 121 -11.29 -9.71 7.68
C ILE A 121 -11.94 -11.07 7.89
N ILE A 122 -12.29 -11.74 6.79
CA ILE A 122 -12.94 -13.05 6.80
C ILE A 122 -11.86 -14.10 6.52
N VAL A 123 -11.63 -14.96 7.50
CA VAL A 123 -10.67 -16.06 7.41
C VAL A 123 -11.43 -17.34 7.05
N GLU A 124 -11.06 -17.92 5.93
CA GLU A 124 -11.69 -19.15 5.37
C GLU A 124 -10.80 -20.38 5.50
#